data_ec242528779853d5812df02cd10afc8d
#
_entry.id   ec242528779853d5812df02cd10afc8d
#
_cell.length_a   1.000
_cell.length_b   1.000
_cell.length_c   1.000
_cell.angle_alpha   90.00
_cell.angle_beta   90.00
_cell.angle_gamma   90.00
#
_symmetry.space_group_name_H-M   'P 1'
#
loop_
_entity.id
_entity.type
_entity.pdbx_description
1 polymer ?
#
loop_
_entity_poly.entity_id
_entity_poly.type
_entity_poly.pdbx_seq_one_letter_code
_entity_poly.pdbx_strand_id
1 'polypeptide(L)'
;MRNRSFAPSAAICLIAMFSAGSLALASDPLPDSGQRSDAQTVRQAASLPSKTPSKTDDADLRARANKLHRASIVVDTHNDITSPLIDDGFDLGMSGDDPAAKIKTHTDLRRMKAGGLGAEFFAVYVGKEFVNKKPSEGGGAARRALDVIDAVNEQIRRHPESLEKASTAADIRRIVKSGKIAALMGIEGGHAIEDSLRTLRVFYNLGVRYMTLTHTNTNDWADSEGDINNTNVQHHNGLTDFGRDVIREMNRIGMMIDISHVADKTFYDVIATTRAPIIASHSSSRAIANHSRNMTDDMLRAMGKNGGVVMVNFYDGFLDPRKADAALRSRTLEDELKSKYPDDPKRAQSELDAWRKANDPGRTPLSVLIDHIDHVAKVAGIDHVGLGSDFDGVPFTGLPEGMEDISKLPNITYELMKRGYSDADIKKVLGENLLRVMSEVERVASELNSNKATAK
;
A
#
# COMPACT_ATOMS: atom_id res chain seq x y z
N MET A 1 21.98 36.69 12.66
CA MET A 1 21.05 36.35 13.72
C MET A 1 19.70 36.98 13.39
N ARG A 2 18.81 36.27 12.78
CA ARG A 2 17.39 36.64 12.59
C ARG A 2 16.57 35.39 12.88
N ASN A 3 15.92 35.37 14.05
CA ASN A 3 14.93 34.38 14.44
C ASN A 3 13.79 34.38 13.43
N ARG A 4 13.56 33.28 12.73
CA ARG A 4 12.30 32.99 12.06
C ARG A 4 11.65 31.85 12.86
N SER A 5 10.59 32.22 13.57
CA SER A 5 9.67 31.28 14.19
C SER A 5 8.92 30.55 13.06
N PHE A 6 9.15 29.26 12.91
CA PHE A 6 8.31 28.38 12.09
C PHE A 6 7.15 27.90 12.95
N ALA A 7 5.94 28.15 12.50
CA ALA A 7 4.74 27.50 13.03
C ALA A 7 4.71 26.04 12.48
N PRO A 8 4.33 25.05 13.26
CA PRO A 8 4.22 23.68 12.79
C PRO A 8 3.04 23.58 11.82
N SER A 9 3.31 23.30 10.55
CA SER A 9 2.28 22.87 9.60
C SER A 9 2.00 21.40 9.85
N ALA A 10 0.87 21.14 10.51
CA ALA A 10 0.29 19.80 10.47
C ALA A 10 -0.15 19.53 9.02
N ALA A 11 0.61 18.72 8.30
CA ALA A 11 0.20 18.19 7.02
C ALA A 11 -0.93 17.19 7.23
N ILE A 12 -2.16 17.69 7.33
CA ILE A 12 -3.35 16.87 7.22
C ILE A 12 -3.47 16.50 5.75
N CYS A 13 -3.28 15.23 5.44
CA CYS A 13 -3.55 14.65 4.13
C CYS A 13 -5.05 14.84 3.82
N LEU A 14 -5.40 15.95 3.15
CA LEU A 14 -6.76 16.22 2.69
C LEU A 14 -6.99 15.37 1.44
N ILE A 15 -7.70 14.25 1.60
CA ILE A 15 -8.20 13.45 0.49
C ILE A 15 -9.26 14.28 -0.23
N ALA A 16 -8.89 14.85 -1.38
CA ALA A 16 -9.84 15.51 -2.26
C ALA A 16 -10.70 14.47 -2.98
N MET A 17 -12.00 14.61 -2.91
CA MET A 17 -12.99 13.66 -3.39
C MET A 17 -13.98 14.34 -4.34
N PHE A 18 -14.32 13.66 -5.42
CA PHE A 18 -15.22 14.13 -6.46
C PHE A 18 -16.53 13.32 -6.57
N SER A 19 -17.57 14.00 -7.01
CA SER A 19 -18.96 13.53 -7.07
C SER A 19 -19.26 12.59 -8.22
N ALA A 20 -20.05 11.53 -7.97
CA ALA A 20 -20.63 10.67 -8.99
C ALA A 20 -22.04 11.15 -9.36
N GLY A 21 -22.24 11.47 -10.64
CA GLY A 21 -23.58 11.69 -11.20
C GLY A 21 -24.27 10.35 -11.52
N SER A 22 -25.48 10.15 -11.01
CA SER A 22 -26.32 8.98 -11.29
C SER A 22 -26.97 9.10 -12.68
N LEU A 23 -26.67 8.15 -13.57
CA LEU A 23 -27.53 7.88 -14.74
C LEU A 23 -28.36 6.61 -14.46
N ALA A 24 -29.66 6.79 -14.44
CA ALA A 24 -30.62 5.70 -14.42
C ALA A 24 -30.75 5.11 -15.83
N LEU A 25 -30.49 3.82 -15.99
CA LEU A 25 -30.83 3.05 -17.19
C LEU A 25 -31.98 2.09 -16.89
N ALA A 26 -33.00 2.18 -17.75
CA ALA A 26 -34.18 1.38 -17.74
C ALA A 26 -33.89 -0.09 -18.08
N SER A 27 -34.54 -1.00 -17.39
CA SER A 27 -34.48 -2.45 -17.59
C SER A 27 -35.58 -2.93 -18.53
N ASP A 28 -35.21 -3.60 -19.61
CA ASP A 28 -36.10 -4.46 -20.40
C ASP A 28 -35.97 -5.93 -19.93
N PRO A 29 -37.06 -6.71 -19.94
CA PRO A 29 -37.07 -8.07 -19.40
C PRO A 29 -36.66 -9.12 -20.44
N LEU A 30 -35.85 -10.11 -20.02
CA LEU A 30 -35.52 -11.30 -20.79
C LEU A 30 -36.57 -12.44 -20.60
N PRO A 31 -36.76 -13.32 -21.58
CA PRO A 31 -37.80 -14.33 -21.56
C PRO A 31 -37.41 -15.59 -20.77
N ASP A 32 -38.44 -16.17 -20.20
CA ASP A 32 -38.54 -17.43 -19.48
C ASP A 32 -38.17 -18.66 -20.34
N SER A 33 -37.32 -19.56 -19.85
CA SER A 33 -37.21 -20.92 -20.40
C SER A 33 -36.90 -21.96 -19.31
N GLY A 34 -37.99 -22.69 -18.94
CA GLY A 34 -37.94 -24.15 -18.87
C GLY A 34 -37.13 -24.82 -17.77
N GLN A 35 -37.84 -25.25 -16.73
CA GLN A 35 -37.45 -26.26 -15.73
C GLN A 35 -36.84 -27.54 -16.30
N ARG A 36 -35.78 -28.05 -15.67
CA ARG A 36 -35.64 -29.47 -15.33
C ARG A 36 -34.93 -29.64 -13.98
N SER A 37 -35.60 -30.37 -13.13
CA SER A 37 -35.20 -30.86 -11.83
C SER A 37 -34.09 -31.92 -11.94
N ASP A 38 -33.03 -31.79 -11.15
CA ASP A 38 -32.31 -32.95 -10.63
C ASP A 38 -31.90 -32.66 -9.19
N ALA A 39 -32.65 -33.25 -8.29
CA ALA A 39 -32.33 -33.37 -6.89
C ALA A 39 -31.39 -34.55 -6.71
N GLN A 40 -30.15 -34.32 -6.27
CA GLN A 40 -29.47 -35.28 -5.38
C GLN A 40 -28.19 -34.74 -4.76
N THR A 41 -28.16 -34.89 -3.45
CA THR A 41 -27.01 -35.03 -2.58
C THR A 41 -26.30 -33.73 -2.15
N VAL A 42 -26.95 -32.96 -1.30
CA VAL A 42 -26.27 -32.10 -0.33
C VAL A 42 -25.63 -33.03 0.73
N ARG A 43 -24.34 -33.28 0.61
CA ARG A 43 -23.57 -33.85 1.73
C ARG A 43 -23.49 -32.78 2.82
N GLN A 44 -24.12 -33.06 3.96
CA GLN A 44 -23.96 -32.36 5.22
C GLN A 44 -22.45 -32.27 5.54
N ALA A 45 -21.90 -31.07 5.45
CA ALA A 45 -20.63 -30.78 6.08
C ALA A 45 -20.87 -30.87 7.60
N ALA A 46 -20.28 -31.89 8.21
CA ALA A 46 -20.31 -32.06 9.65
C ALA A 46 -19.68 -30.81 10.28
N SER A 47 -20.46 -30.06 11.03
CA SER A 47 -19.97 -28.98 11.89
C SER A 47 -19.05 -29.58 12.96
N LEU A 48 -17.77 -29.38 12.81
CA LEU A 48 -16.79 -29.64 13.87
C LEU A 48 -17.20 -28.77 15.08
N PRO A 49 -17.25 -29.33 16.30
CA PRO A 49 -17.55 -28.54 17.47
C PRO A 49 -16.42 -27.52 17.68
N SER A 50 -16.72 -26.24 17.63
CA SER A 50 -15.80 -25.17 18.00
C SER A 50 -15.54 -25.26 19.51
N LYS A 51 -14.51 -26.01 19.92
CA LYS A 51 -13.93 -25.87 21.26
C LYS A 51 -13.28 -24.51 21.31
N THR A 52 -13.80 -23.61 22.14
CA THR A 52 -13.05 -22.42 22.56
C THR A 52 -11.69 -22.89 23.11
N PRO A 53 -10.56 -22.46 22.54
CA PRO A 53 -9.26 -22.92 23.01
C PRO A 53 -9.09 -22.59 24.50
N SER A 54 -8.44 -23.46 25.25
CA SER A 54 -8.08 -23.16 26.64
C SER A 54 -7.03 -22.03 26.66
N LYS A 55 -6.91 -21.31 27.78
CA LYS A 55 -5.87 -20.26 27.94
C LYS A 55 -4.45 -20.80 27.72
N THR A 56 -4.22 -22.07 28.02
CA THR A 56 -2.94 -22.76 27.81
C THR A 56 -2.69 -22.99 26.34
N ASP A 57 -3.72 -23.44 25.58
CA ASP A 57 -3.61 -23.67 24.14
C ASP A 57 -3.33 -22.36 23.38
N ASP A 58 -3.90 -21.23 23.81
CA ASP A 58 -3.68 -19.91 23.22
C ASP A 58 -2.24 -19.41 23.45
N ALA A 59 -1.71 -19.57 24.68
CA ALA A 59 -0.34 -19.19 25.01
C ALA A 59 0.70 -20.00 24.21
N ASP A 60 0.49 -21.30 24.05
CA ASP A 60 1.36 -22.18 23.26
C ASP A 60 1.32 -21.82 21.78
N LEU A 61 0.13 -21.52 21.24
CA LEU A 61 -0.03 -21.07 19.87
C LEU A 61 0.69 -19.75 19.62
N ARG A 62 0.58 -18.80 20.54
CA ARG A 62 1.26 -17.50 20.47
C ARG A 62 2.78 -17.64 20.54
N ALA A 63 3.29 -18.52 21.42
CA ALA A 63 4.72 -18.82 21.50
C ALA A 63 5.24 -19.43 20.19
N ARG A 64 4.49 -20.38 19.60
CA ARG A 64 4.80 -20.99 18.30
C ARG A 64 4.78 -19.95 17.17
N ALA A 65 3.77 -19.09 17.14
CA ALA A 65 3.65 -18.00 16.16
C ALA A 65 4.84 -17.03 16.23
N ASN A 66 5.23 -16.62 17.44
CA ASN A 66 6.39 -15.75 17.66
C ASN A 66 7.70 -16.42 17.20
N LYS A 67 7.87 -17.73 17.44
CA LYS A 67 9.02 -18.48 16.96
C LYS A 67 9.07 -18.54 15.43
N LEU A 68 7.94 -18.83 14.79
CA LEU A 68 7.83 -18.85 13.32
C LEU A 68 8.10 -17.47 12.73
N HIS A 69 7.49 -16.43 13.29
CA HIS A 69 7.64 -15.04 12.84
C HIS A 69 9.13 -14.63 12.82
N ARG A 70 9.85 -14.85 13.92
CA ARG A 70 11.29 -14.54 14.01
C ARG A 70 12.19 -15.40 13.14
N ALA A 71 11.72 -16.57 12.71
CA ALA A 71 12.42 -17.45 11.77
C ALA A 71 12.07 -17.17 10.30
N SER A 72 11.21 -16.19 10.05
CA SER A 72 10.75 -15.78 8.72
C SER A 72 11.43 -14.50 8.29
N ILE A 73 11.48 -14.26 6.98
CA ILE A 73 11.80 -12.94 6.44
C ILE A 73 10.48 -12.16 6.37
N VAL A 74 10.35 -11.16 7.23
CA VAL A 74 9.18 -10.28 7.26
C VAL A 74 9.49 -9.04 6.42
N VAL A 75 8.69 -8.78 5.42
CA VAL A 75 8.86 -7.61 4.54
C VAL A 75 7.62 -6.73 4.63
N ASP A 76 7.83 -5.46 4.89
CA ASP A 76 6.84 -4.42 4.69
C ASP A 76 7.17 -3.67 3.39
N THR A 77 6.21 -3.53 2.51
CA THR A 77 6.45 -2.95 1.19
C THR A 77 6.13 -1.47 1.09
N HIS A 78 5.58 -0.87 2.14
CA HIS A 78 5.24 0.55 2.10
C HIS A 78 5.17 1.15 3.50
N ASN A 79 6.00 2.18 3.74
CA ASN A 79 6.07 2.87 5.02
C ASN A 79 6.52 4.32 4.81
N ASP A 80 5.70 5.27 5.27
CA ASP A 80 5.86 6.71 5.07
C ASP A 80 6.63 7.42 6.18
N ILE A 81 7.39 6.69 7.00
CA ILE A 81 8.27 7.26 8.01
C ILE A 81 9.24 8.30 7.39
N THR A 82 9.42 8.27 6.09
CA THR A 82 10.24 9.22 5.34
C THR A 82 9.72 10.65 5.42
N SER A 83 8.40 10.85 5.55
CA SER A 83 7.82 12.18 5.74
C SER A 83 8.26 12.81 7.07
N PRO A 84 8.12 12.18 8.25
CA PRO A 84 8.72 12.67 9.49
C PRO A 84 10.24 12.85 9.44
N LEU A 85 10.98 11.98 8.71
CA LEU A 85 12.43 12.12 8.59
C LEU A 85 12.83 13.45 7.93
N ILE A 86 12.15 13.83 6.85
CA ILE A 86 12.52 14.99 6.05
C ILE A 86 11.81 16.27 6.49
N ASP A 87 10.57 16.21 6.90
CA ASP A 87 9.74 17.37 7.19
C ASP A 87 9.84 17.81 8.65
N ASP A 88 10.04 16.87 9.59
CA ASP A 88 10.08 17.13 11.03
C ASP A 88 11.46 16.92 11.65
N GLY A 89 12.43 16.36 10.90
CA GLY A 89 13.78 16.07 11.40
C GLY A 89 13.80 14.87 12.37
N PHE A 90 12.86 13.93 12.22
CA PHE A 90 12.88 12.69 12.98
C PHE A 90 14.13 11.86 12.63
N ASP A 91 14.61 11.07 13.58
CA ASP A 91 15.67 10.09 13.38
C ASP A 91 15.16 8.72 13.82
N LEU A 92 15.40 7.69 13.03
CA LEU A 92 14.91 6.33 13.31
C LEU A 92 15.41 5.76 14.66
N GLY A 93 16.49 6.30 15.19
CA GLY A 93 16.98 5.97 16.53
C GLY A 93 16.18 6.61 17.67
N MET A 94 15.33 7.59 17.37
CA MET A 94 14.43 8.21 18.36
C MET A 94 13.26 7.28 18.71
N SER A 95 12.61 7.53 19.87
CA SER A 95 11.42 6.81 20.30
C SER A 95 10.16 7.58 19.86
N GLY A 96 9.55 7.17 18.77
CA GLY A 96 8.36 7.82 18.24
C GLY A 96 7.07 7.55 19.03
N ASP A 97 7.08 6.59 19.96
CA ASP A 97 5.98 6.24 20.88
C ASP A 97 6.14 6.81 22.29
N ASP A 98 7.25 7.47 22.60
CA ASP A 98 7.42 8.16 23.89
C ASP A 98 6.29 9.20 24.07
N PRO A 99 5.50 9.17 25.16
CA PRO A 99 4.47 10.16 25.41
C PRO A 99 4.96 11.61 25.37
N ALA A 100 6.21 11.86 25.72
CA ALA A 100 6.85 13.17 25.68
C ALA A 100 7.47 13.51 24.31
N ALA A 101 7.53 12.59 23.35
CA ALA A 101 8.08 12.86 22.04
C ALA A 101 7.28 13.94 21.31
N LYS A 102 7.98 14.90 20.72
CA LYS A 102 7.38 15.96 19.89
C LYS A 102 6.87 15.42 18.57
N ILE A 103 7.58 14.42 18.03
CA ILE A 103 7.27 13.76 16.75
C ILE A 103 6.78 12.36 17.11
N LYS A 104 5.53 12.06 16.76
CA LYS A 104 4.93 10.74 16.93
C LYS A 104 5.02 9.98 15.61
N THR A 105 5.40 8.71 15.69
CA THR A 105 5.49 7.83 14.52
C THR A 105 4.96 6.44 14.84
N HIS A 106 4.54 5.68 13.82
CA HIS A 106 4.27 4.25 13.96
C HIS A 106 5.57 3.44 13.95
N THR A 107 6.65 4.03 13.44
CA THR A 107 7.90 3.35 13.10
C THR A 107 9.09 4.01 13.79
N ASP A 108 9.96 3.20 14.38
CA ASP A 108 11.33 3.50 14.83
C ASP A 108 12.14 2.20 14.87
N LEU A 109 13.48 2.27 14.93
CA LEU A 109 14.35 1.10 14.90
C LEU A 109 14.06 0.09 16.03
N ARG A 110 13.72 0.57 17.23
CA ARG A 110 13.38 -0.28 18.36
C ARG A 110 12.12 -1.10 18.08
N ARG A 111 11.08 -0.45 17.54
CA ARG A 111 9.80 -1.10 17.22
C ARG A 111 9.91 -1.98 15.97
N MET A 112 10.67 -1.59 14.93
CA MET A 112 10.99 -2.45 13.77
C MET A 112 11.64 -3.76 14.23
N LYS A 113 12.64 -3.67 15.12
CA LYS A 113 13.30 -4.85 15.70
C LYS A 113 12.36 -5.68 16.58
N ALA A 114 11.53 -5.03 17.41
CA ALA A 114 10.54 -5.69 18.25
C ALA A 114 9.50 -6.43 17.38
N GLY A 115 9.07 -5.83 16.27
CA GLY A 115 8.18 -6.40 15.25
C GLY A 115 8.80 -7.53 14.44
N GLY A 116 10.11 -7.78 14.58
CA GLY A 116 10.80 -8.85 13.82
C GLY A 116 10.92 -8.55 12.33
N LEU A 117 10.88 -7.26 11.96
CA LEU A 117 10.99 -6.83 10.57
C LEU A 117 12.34 -7.23 9.98
N GLY A 118 12.32 -7.80 8.78
CA GLY A 118 13.51 -8.21 8.03
C GLY A 118 13.87 -7.23 6.91
N ALA A 119 12.86 -6.66 6.24
CA ALA A 119 13.08 -5.67 5.19
C ALA A 119 11.96 -4.63 5.19
N GLU A 120 12.34 -3.38 4.87
CA GLU A 120 11.45 -2.22 4.76
C GLU A 120 11.63 -1.54 3.44
N PHE A 121 10.52 -1.27 2.76
CA PHE A 121 10.48 -0.34 1.65
C PHE A 121 10.05 1.04 2.15
N PHE A 122 11.01 1.91 2.32
CA PHE A 122 10.80 3.31 2.65
C PHE A 122 10.14 4.01 1.46
N ALA A 123 8.95 4.59 1.67
CA ALA A 123 8.23 5.31 0.65
C ALA A 123 8.96 6.61 0.29
N VAL A 124 9.37 6.77 -0.96
CA VAL A 124 9.83 8.03 -1.51
C VAL A 124 8.58 8.76 -2.01
N TYR A 125 7.79 9.23 -1.04
CA TYR A 125 6.54 9.92 -1.30
C TYR A 125 6.77 11.31 -1.88
N VAL A 126 6.07 11.60 -2.98
CA VAL A 126 6.06 12.91 -3.62
C VAL A 126 4.61 13.40 -3.72
N GLY A 127 4.26 14.36 -2.89
CA GLY A 127 2.93 14.96 -2.90
C GLY A 127 2.65 15.74 -4.20
N LYS A 128 1.36 15.80 -4.59
CA LYS A 128 0.92 16.53 -5.77
C LYS A 128 1.28 18.03 -5.75
N GLU A 129 1.47 18.59 -4.57
CA GLU A 129 1.88 20.00 -4.39
C GLU A 129 3.28 20.29 -4.92
N PHE A 130 4.11 19.25 -5.16
CA PHE A 130 5.42 19.38 -5.79
C PHE A 130 5.37 19.38 -7.32
N VAL A 131 4.23 18.97 -7.91
CA VAL A 131 4.01 19.05 -9.35
C VAL A 131 4.00 20.53 -9.75
N ASN A 132 4.78 20.90 -10.76
CA ASN A 132 4.93 22.29 -11.25
C ASN A 132 5.52 23.29 -10.25
N LYS A 133 6.07 22.87 -9.12
CA LYS A 133 6.72 23.75 -8.16
C LYS A 133 8.07 24.23 -8.69
N LYS A 134 8.30 25.55 -8.67
CA LYS A 134 9.55 26.14 -9.15
C LYS A 134 10.71 25.88 -8.20
N PRO A 135 11.97 25.84 -8.68
CA PRO A 135 13.15 25.70 -7.81
C PRO A 135 13.23 26.77 -6.71
N SER A 136 12.78 28.01 -7.00
CA SER A 136 12.72 29.12 -6.03
C SER A 136 11.67 28.90 -4.91
N GLU A 137 10.75 27.98 -5.11
CA GLU A 137 9.66 27.62 -4.19
C GLU A 137 9.92 26.32 -3.43
N GLY A 138 11.14 25.79 -3.52
CA GLY A 138 11.53 24.54 -2.86
C GLY A 138 11.61 23.34 -3.80
N GLY A 139 11.66 23.56 -5.13
CA GLY A 139 11.97 22.53 -6.10
C GLY A 139 10.78 21.90 -6.79
N GLY A 140 10.98 20.96 -7.70
CA GLY A 140 9.98 20.16 -8.39
C GLY A 140 9.82 18.77 -7.76
N ALA A 141 9.03 17.92 -8.41
CA ALA A 141 8.74 16.57 -7.95
C ALA A 141 9.97 15.68 -7.89
N ALA A 142 10.84 15.74 -8.92
CA ALA A 142 12.10 15.00 -8.94
C ALA A 142 13.05 15.43 -7.82
N ARG A 143 13.09 16.73 -7.48
CA ARG A 143 13.90 17.20 -6.37
C ARG A 143 13.40 16.67 -5.03
N ARG A 144 12.08 16.70 -4.78
CA ARG A 144 11.52 16.12 -3.54
C ARG A 144 11.90 14.65 -3.41
N ALA A 145 11.80 13.89 -4.50
CA ALA A 145 12.22 12.48 -4.51
C ALA A 145 13.71 12.32 -4.15
N LEU A 146 14.60 13.17 -4.68
CA LEU A 146 16.04 13.15 -4.35
C LEU A 146 16.29 13.48 -2.88
N ASP A 147 15.60 14.49 -2.34
CA ASP A 147 15.70 14.87 -0.93
C ASP A 147 15.28 13.73 0.00
N VAL A 148 14.19 13.01 -0.32
CA VAL A 148 13.74 11.82 0.44
C VAL A 148 14.71 10.65 0.30
N ILE A 149 15.23 10.37 -0.90
CA ILE A 149 16.24 9.32 -1.13
C ILE A 149 17.50 9.60 -0.29
N ASP A 150 17.94 10.86 -0.20
CA ASP A 150 19.09 11.22 0.63
C ASP A 150 18.80 11.05 2.11
N ALA A 151 17.61 11.43 2.58
CA ALA A 151 17.19 11.24 3.97
C ALA A 151 17.22 9.75 4.36
N VAL A 152 16.71 8.83 3.52
CA VAL A 152 16.80 7.39 3.77
C VAL A 152 18.25 6.90 3.80
N ASN A 153 19.08 7.33 2.83
CA ASN A 153 20.49 6.95 2.81
C ASN A 153 21.25 7.50 4.05
N GLU A 154 20.86 8.67 4.56
CA GLU A 154 21.41 9.22 5.81
C GLU A 154 21.05 8.36 7.01
N GLN A 155 19.81 7.87 7.13
CA GLN A 155 19.41 6.94 8.20
C GLN A 155 20.24 5.64 8.15
N ILE A 156 20.46 5.09 6.95
CA ILE A 156 21.34 3.92 6.80
C ILE A 156 22.77 4.20 7.25
N ARG A 157 23.31 5.38 6.94
CA ARG A 157 24.68 5.79 7.39
C ARG A 157 24.75 6.00 8.90
N ARG A 158 23.69 6.52 9.52
CA ARG A 158 23.65 6.79 10.98
C ARG A 158 23.48 5.52 11.80
N HIS A 159 22.80 4.50 11.25
CA HIS A 159 22.43 3.28 11.96
C HIS A 159 22.95 2.01 11.26
N PRO A 160 24.25 1.91 10.94
CA PRO A 160 24.81 0.81 10.16
C PRO A 160 24.75 -0.55 10.89
N GLU A 161 24.59 -0.53 12.22
CA GLU A 161 24.41 -1.73 13.03
C GLU A 161 23.00 -2.33 12.89
N SER A 162 22.01 -1.54 12.49
CA SER A 162 20.60 -1.92 12.39
C SER A 162 20.11 -2.00 10.96
N LEU A 163 20.59 -1.12 10.08
CA LEU A 163 20.15 -1.00 8.69
C LEU A 163 21.28 -1.29 7.70
N GLU A 164 20.93 -1.90 6.58
CA GLU A 164 21.82 -2.07 5.44
C GLU A 164 21.03 -1.94 4.13
N LYS A 165 21.56 -1.17 3.16
CA LYS A 165 20.92 -0.98 1.86
C LYS A 165 20.85 -2.28 1.09
N ALA A 166 19.66 -2.65 0.63
CA ALA A 166 19.44 -3.76 -0.27
C ALA A 166 19.07 -3.27 -1.67
N SER A 167 19.45 -4.06 -2.68
CA SER A 167 19.15 -3.78 -4.08
C SER A 167 18.54 -4.97 -4.81
N THR A 168 18.66 -6.16 -4.25
CA THR A 168 18.21 -7.43 -4.83
C THR A 168 17.53 -8.29 -3.77
N ALA A 169 16.74 -9.26 -4.21
CA ALA A 169 16.17 -10.28 -3.30
C ALA A 169 17.27 -11.06 -2.56
N ALA A 170 18.41 -11.29 -3.20
CA ALA A 170 19.57 -11.93 -2.58
C ALA A 170 20.19 -11.07 -1.46
N ASP A 171 20.25 -9.73 -1.66
CA ASP A 171 20.69 -8.81 -0.60
C ASP A 171 19.80 -8.88 0.63
N ILE A 172 18.46 -8.88 0.44
CA ILE A 172 17.52 -8.99 1.56
C ILE A 172 17.82 -10.24 2.38
N ARG A 173 17.95 -11.41 1.72
CA ARG A 173 18.25 -12.67 2.41
C ARG A 173 19.58 -12.62 3.17
N ARG A 174 20.62 -12.04 2.57
CA ARG A 174 21.95 -11.89 3.17
C ARG A 174 21.90 -10.96 4.39
N ILE A 175 21.23 -9.80 4.26
CA ILE A 175 21.15 -8.77 5.30
C ILE A 175 20.35 -9.30 6.49
N VAL A 176 19.18 -9.90 6.26
CA VAL A 176 18.37 -10.50 7.33
C VAL A 176 19.15 -11.59 8.06
N LYS A 177 19.90 -12.42 7.33
CA LYS A 177 20.76 -13.44 7.96
C LYS A 177 21.86 -12.83 8.84
N SER A 178 22.31 -11.60 8.57
CA SER A 178 23.27 -10.89 9.43
C SER A 178 22.64 -10.24 10.67
N GLY A 179 21.32 -10.32 10.82
CA GLY A 179 20.57 -9.74 11.94
C GLY A 179 20.23 -8.27 11.77
N LYS A 180 20.39 -7.71 10.56
CA LYS A 180 20.02 -6.34 10.20
C LYS A 180 18.72 -6.31 9.42
N ILE A 181 18.14 -5.13 9.31
CA ILE A 181 16.97 -4.83 8.47
C ILE A 181 17.47 -4.37 7.10
N ALA A 182 16.99 -4.99 6.04
CA ALA A 182 17.26 -4.58 4.68
C ALA A 182 16.44 -3.34 4.33
N ALA A 183 17.13 -2.24 4.02
CA ALA A 183 16.50 -0.98 3.64
C ALA A 183 16.41 -0.87 2.12
N LEU A 184 15.21 -0.73 1.60
CA LEU A 184 14.89 -0.52 0.20
C LEU A 184 14.08 0.78 0.05
N MET A 185 13.87 1.24 -1.18
CA MET A 185 13.09 2.43 -1.47
C MET A 185 12.11 2.16 -2.61
N GLY A 186 10.90 2.69 -2.47
CA GLY A 186 9.89 2.73 -3.52
C GLY A 186 9.38 4.14 -3.72
N ILE A 187 9.39 4.64 -4.97
CA ILE A 187 8.77 5.94 -5.27
C ILE A 187 7.25 5.79 -5.21
N GLU A 188 6.60 6.71 -4.53
CA GLU A 188 5.16 6.86 -4.56
C GLU A 188 4.77 8.15 -5.27
N GLY A 189 4.18 7.95 -6.46
CA GLY A 189 3.80 9.02 -7.37
C GLY A 189 4.73 9.14 -8.59
N GLY A 190 4.31 8.54 -9.72
CA GLY A 190 5.11 8.51 -10.96
C GLY A 190 5.37 9.88 -11.59
N HIS A 191 4.65 10.93 -11.18
CA HIS A 191 4.97 12.32 -11.53
C HIS A 191 6.37 12.76 -11.03
N ALA A 192 6.97 12.01 -10.09
CA ALA A 192 8.35 12.24 -9.64
C ALA A 192 9.39 12.14 -10.76
N ILE A 193 9.09 11.39 -11.85
CA ILE A 193 10.03 11.29 -12.98
C ILE A 193 10.02 12.52 -13.91
N GLU A 194 9.07 13.46 -13.74
CA GLU A 194 8.91 14.67 -14.58
C GLU A 194 8.99 14.30 -16.08
N ASP A 195 8.20 13.30 -16.48
CA ASP A 195 8.06 12.73 -17.84
C ASP A 195 9.38 12.34 -18.52
N SER A 196 10.36 11.95 -17.71
CA SER A 196 11.70 11.63 -18.19
C SER A 196 12.13 10.20 -17.85
N LEU A 197 12.26 9.34 -18.86
CA LEU A 197 12.87 8.02 -18.70
C LEU A 197 14.33 8.08 -18.20
N ARG A 198 15.01 9.22 -18.38
CA ARG A 198 16.37 9.42 -17.82
C ARG A 198 16.30 9.56 -16.31
N THR A 199 15.35 10.36 -15.81
CA THR A 199 15.10 10.52 -14.36
C THR A 199 14.73 9.20 -13.72
N LEU A 200 13.86 8.39 -14.35
CA LEU A 200 13.52 7.04 -13.90
C LEU A 200 14.78 6.16 -13.71
N ARG A 201 15.68 6.16 -14.69
CA ARG A 201 16.95 5.41 -14.60
C ARG A 201 17.86 5.92 -13.49
N VAL A 202 17.91 7.24 -13.28
CA VAL A 202 18.70 7.84 -12.18
C VAL A 202 18.16 7.37 -10.84
N PHE A 203 16.85 7.39 -10.62
CA PHE A 203 16.25 6.90 -9.39
C PHE A 203 16.55 5.41 -9.13
N TYR A 204 16.48 4.56 -10.17
CA TYR A 204 16.89 3.16 -10.06
C TYR A 204 18.37 3.02 -9.61
N ASN A 205 19.27 3.80 -10.22
CA ASN A 205 20.70 3.80 -9.88
C ASN A 205 20.96 4.32 -8.44
N LEU A 206 20.10 5.20 -7.92
CA LEU A 206 20.15 5.67 -6.54
C LEU A 206 19.60 4.64 -5.53
N GLY A 207 18.94 3.58 -5.99
CA GLY A 207 18.52 2.46 -5.15
C GLY A 207 17.00 2.27 -5.04
N VAL A 208 16.20 3.03 -5.79
CA VAL A 208 14.75 2.79 -5.89
C VAL A 208 14.51 1.45 -6.56
N ARG A 209 13.59 0.64 -6.03
CA ARG A 209 13.31 -0.71 -6.53
C ARG A 209 11.87 -0.93 -7.00
N TYR A 210 10.95 -0.04 -6.64
CA TYR A 210 9.66 0.06 -7.32
C TYR A 210 9.26 1.52 -7.55
N MET A 211 8.28 1.74 -8.42
CA MET A 211 7.59 3.01 -8.54
C MET A 211 6.09 2.78 -8.68
N THR A 212 5.32 3.41 -7.79
CA THR A 212 3.86 3.54 -7.89
C THR A 212 3.56 4.55 -9.00
N LEU A 213 2.80 4.13 -10.02
CA LEU A 213 2.66 4.90 -11.26
C LEU A 213 1.91 6.22 -11.09
N THR A 214 1.02 6.28 -10.11
CA THR A 214 0.30 7.50 -9.70
C THR A 214 0.25 7.57 -8.17
N HIS A 215 -0.10 8.70 -7.61
CA HIS A 215 -0.65 8.81 -6.26
C HIS A 215 -2.14 9.14 -6.37
N THR A 216 -2.69 10.00 -5.52
CA THR A 216 -4.11 10.42 -5.59
C THR A 216 -4.43 11.33 -6.79
N ASN A 217 -3.42 11.74 -7.54
CA ASN A 217 -3.54 12.58 -8.73
C ASN A 217 -3.18 11.81 -10.00
N THR A 218 -4.01 11.96 -11.03
CA THR A 218 -3.67 11.66 -12.41
C THR A 218 -2.47 12.51 -12.82
N ASN A 219 -1.48 11.90 -13.47
CA ASN A 219 -0.31 12.59 -14.02
C ASN A 219 -0.37 12.64 -15.56
N ASP A 220 0.67 13.13 -16.22
CA ASP A 220 0.66 13.36 -17.67
C ASP A 220 0.65 12.06 -18.52
N TRP A 221 0.73 10.89 -17.89
CA TRP A 221 0.82 9.61 -18.60
C TRP A 221 0.06 8.42 -17.99
N ALA A 222 -0.58 8.59 -16.82
CA ALA A 222 -1.35 7.54 -16.16
C ALA A 222 -2.50 8.11 -15.34
N ASP A 223 -3.67 7.51 -15.43
CA ASP A 223 -4.83 7.88 -14.61
C ASP A 223 -4.75 7.27 -13.22
N SER A 224 -5.02 8.10 -12.20
CA SER A 224 -5.17 7.72 -10.79
C SER A 224 -6.61 7.38 -10.44
N GLU A 225 -6.79 6.47 -9.47
CA GLU A 225 -8.09 6.21 -8.88
C GLU A 225 -8.64 7.42 -8.11
N GLY A 226 -7.76 8.23 -7.50
CA GLY A 226 -8.14 9.37 -6.69
C GLY A 226 -8.79 10.51 -7.47
N ASP A 227 -8.42 10.68 -8.73
CA ASP A 227 -8.94 11.72 -9.63
C ASP A 227 -9.97 11.22 -10.64
N ILE A 228 -10.25 9.93 -10.71
CA ILE A 228 -11.00 9.32 -11.82
C ILE A 228 -12.40 9.93 -12.04
N ASN A 229 -12.98 10.49 -10.99
CA ASN A 229 -14.27 11.17 -11.05
C ASN A 229 -14.16 12.71 -11.12
N ASN A 230 -12.93 13.26 -11.20
CA ASN A 230 -12.70 14.69 -11.26
C ASN A 230 -12.82 15.21 -12.69
N THR A 231 -13.94 15.82 -13.02
CA THR A 231 -14.21 16.40 -14.36
C THR A 231 -13.30 17.57 -14.74
N ASN A 232 -12.54 18.14 -13.79
CA ASN A 232 -11.57 19.20 -14.04
C ASN A 232 -10.17 18.68 -14.38
N VAL A 233 -9.96 17.37 -14.34
CA VAL A 233 -8.70 16.71 -14.70
C VAL A 233 -8.86 16.06 -16.07
N GLN A 234 -7.87 16.24 -16.92
CA GLN A 234 -7.82 15.53 -18.20
C GLN A 234 -7.40 14.08 -17.94
N HIS A 235 -8.29 13.15 -18.31
CA HIS A 235 -8.02 11.71 -18.22
C HIS A 235 -7.51 11.16 -19.55
N HIS A 236 -6.70 10.10 -19.45
CA HIS A 236 -6.08 9.42 -20.58
C HIS A 236 -6.81 8.13 -20.98
N ASN A 237 -7.82 7.72 -20.19
CA ASN A 237 -8.44 6.40 -20.27
C ASN A 237 -7.40 5.28 -20.10
N GLY A 238 -6.60 5.39 -19.05
CA GLY A 238 -5.54 4.46 -18.67
C GLY A 238 -4.13 5.03 -18.86
N LEU A 239 -3.24 4.28 -19.53
CA LEU A 239 -1.89 4.72 -19.87
C LEU A 239 -1.82 5.42 -21.23
N THR A 240 -1.08 6.53 -21.31
CA THR A 240 -0.65 7.08 -22.59
C THR A 240 0.43 6.20 -23.23
N ASP A 241 0.85 6.53 -24.46
CA ASP A 241 1.99 5.84 -25.12
C ASP A 241 3.28 6.03 -24.31
N PHE A 242 3.52 7.22 -23.76
CA PHE A 242 4.66 7.45 -22.86
C PHE A 242 4.55 6.61 -21.57
N GLY A 243 3.35 6.48 -20.98
CA GLY A 243 3.13 5.58 -19.84
C GLY A 243 3.50 4.13 -20.16
N ARG A 244 3.16 3.65 -21.39
CA ARG A 244 3.59 2.32 -21.83
C ARG A 244 5.11 2.22 -22.00
N ASP A 245 5.78 3.28 -22.41
CA ASP A 245 7.25 3.33 -22.50
C ASP A 245 7.88 3.32 -21.11
N VAL A 246 7.28 3.97 -20.11
CA VAL A 246 7.68 3.86 -18.69
C VAL A 246 7.63 2.41 -18.22
N ILE A 247 6.51 1.69 -18.48
CA ILE A 247 6.37 0.26 -18.13
C ILE A 247 7.47 -0.59 -18.76
N ARG A 248 7.73 -0.39 -20.06
CA ARG A 248 8.78 -1.13 -20.80
C ARG A 248 10.17 -0.84 -20.23
N GLU A 249 10.43 0.41 -19.87
CA GLU A 249 11.71 0.81 -19.31
C GLU A 249 11.90 0.26 -17.90
N MET A 250 10.86 0.26 -17.04
CA MET A 250 10.90 -0.37 -15.72
C MET A 250 11.22 -1.86 -15.84
N ASN A 251 10.57 -2.59 -16.76
CA ASN A 251 10.91 -3.99 -17.01
C ASN A 251 12.38 -4.16 -17.44
N ARG A 252 12.88 -3.26 -18.32
CA ARG A 252 14.25 -3.34 -18.84
C ARG A 252 15.31 -3.11 -17.75
N ILE A 253 15.07 -2.17 -16.84
CA ILE A 253 16.05 -1.86 -15.77
C ILE A 253 15.90 -2.75 -14.55
N GLY A 254 14.80 -3.52 -14.41
CA GLY A 254 14.53 -4.37 -13.26
C GLY A 254 13.89 -3.64 -12.07
N MET A 255 13.12 -2.58 -12.35
CA MET A 255 12.30 -1.88 -11.36
C MET A 255 10.91 -2.51 -11.32
N MET A 256 10.44 -2.92 -10.15
CA MET A 256 9.08 -3.44 -9.98
C MET A 256 8.05 -2.35 -10.30
N ILE A 257 7.01 -2.70 -11.03
CA ILE A 257 5.88 -1.82 -11.35
C ILE A 257 4.88 -1.96 -10.23
N ASP A 258 4.55 -0.86 -9.58
CA ASP A 258 3.55 -0.81 -8.52
C ASP A 258 2.26 -0.16 -9.01
N ILE A 259 1.14 -0.87 -8.82
CA ILE A 259 -0.20 -0.46 -9.27
C ILE A 259 -1.10 0.03 -8.13
N SER A 260 -0.58 0.19 -6.92
CA SER A 260 -1.34 0.91 -5.90
C SER A 260 -1.70 2.31 -6.43
N HIS A 261 -2.84 2.87 -6.05
CA HIS A 261 -3.33 4.18 -6.49
C HIS A 261 -3.75 4.34 -7.96
N VAL A 262 -3.52 3.36 -8.84
CA VAL A 262 -3.90 3.53 -10.25
C VAL A 262 -5.40 3.31 -10.47
N ALA A 263 -5.96 3.96 -11.48
CA ALA A 263 -7.32 3.67 -11.93
C ALA A 263 -7.42 2.23 -12.49
N ASP A 264 -8.60 1.62 -12.42
CA ASP A 264 -8.84 0.24 -12.89
C ASP A 264 -8.37 0.06 -14.35
N LYS A 265 -8.63 1.03 -15.21
CA LYS A 265 -8.19 0.98 -16.62
C LYS A 265 -6.66 1.03 -16.76
N THR A 266 -6.00 1.85 -15.95
CA THR A 266 -4.53 1.92 -15.90
C THR A 266 -3.95 0.57 -15.49
N PHE A 267 -4.53 -0.10 -14.49
CA PHE A 267 -4.14 -1.46 -14.10
C PHE A 267 -4.17 -2.43 -15.29
N TYR A 268 -5.28 -2.48 -16.04
CA TYR A 268 -5.38 -3.39 -17.19
C TYR A 268 -4.41 -3.05 -18.32
N ASP A 269 -4.11 -1.77 -18.54
CA ASP A 269 -3.09 -1.35 -19.51
C ASP A 269 -1.69 -1.77 -19.08
N VAL A 270 -1.38 -1.71 -17.76
CA VAL A 270 -0.13 -2.24 -17.21
C VAL A 270 -0.04 -3.75 -17.44
N ILE A 271 -1.07 -4.52 -17.12
CA ILE A 271 -1.12 -5.98 -17.35
C ILE A 271 -0.88 -6.32 -18.84
N ALA A 272 -1.47 -5.53 -19.75
CA ALA A 272 -1.31 -5.74 -21.18
C ALA A 272 0.09 -5.37 -21.71
N THR A 273 0.83 -4.52 -20.98
CA THR A 273 2.11 -3.95 -21.44
C THR A 273 3.32 -4.62 -20.79
N THR A 274 3.20 -5.04 -19.52
CA THR A 274 4.33 -5.59 -18.76
C THR A 274 4.78 -6.95 -19.26
N ARG A 275 6.07 -7.25 -19.07
CA ARG A 275 6.70 -8.55 -19.31
C ARG A 275 7.15 -9.23 -18.04
N ALA A 276 7.10 -8.51 -16.92
CA ALA A 276 7.48 -9.00 -15.60
C ALA A 276 6.27 -9.02 -14.66
N PRO A 277 6.30 -9.80 -13.59
CA PRO A 277 5.32 -9.68 -12.52
C PRO A 277 5.29 -8.26 -11.96
N ILE A 278 4.10 -7.83 -11.52
CA ILE A 278 3.88 -6.51 -10.91
C ILE A 278 3.51 -6.65 -9.43
N ILE A 279 3.56 -5.55 -8.71
CA ILE A 279 3.12 -5.48 -7.31
C ILE A 279 1.96 -4.49 -7.14
N ALA A 280 1.14 -4.72 -6.13
CA ALA A 280 0.36 -3.67 -5.48
C ALA A 280 0.98 -3.49 -4.09
N SER A 281 1.79 -2.45 -3.90
CA SER A 281 2.61 -2.29 -2.69
C SER A 281 1.79 -2.11 -1.41
N HIS A 282 0.57 -1.57 -1.50
CA HIS A 282 -0.36 -1.35 -0.39
C HIS A 282 -1.80 -1.21 -0.88
N SER A 283 -2.45 -2.33 -1.24
CA SER A 283 -3.85 -2.37 -1.70
C SER A 283 -4.57 -3.58 -1.10
N SER A 284 -5.91 -3.50 -0.99
CA SER A 284 -6.71 -4.52 -0.34
C SER A 284 -7.82 -5.05 -1.27
N SER A 285 -8.82 -5.77 -0.75
CA SER A 285 -9.91 -6.35 -1.54
C SER A 285 -11.14 -5.45 -1.58
N ARG A 286 -11.60 -5.10 -2.80
CA ARG A 286 -12.83 -4.32 -3.01
C ARG A 286 -14.09 -5.13 -2.69
N ALA A 287 -14.02 -6.45 -2.76
CA ALA A 287 -15.14 -7.32 -2.40
C ALA A 287 -15.46 -7.31 -0.89
N ILE A 288 -14.47 -6.98 -0.04
CA ILE A 288 -14.69 -6.84 1.42
C ILE A 288 -15.07 -5.41 1.76
N ALA A 289 -14.27 -4.43 1.34
CA ALA A 289 -14.53 -3.02 1.55
C ALA A 289 -14.55 -2.30 0.20
N ASN A 290 -15.73 -1.83 -0.20
CA ASN A 290 -15.95 -1.20 -1.51
C ASN A 290 -15.34 0.21 -1.56
N HIS A 291 -14.02 0.25 -1.75
CA HIS A 291 -13.24 1.47 -1.89
C HIS A 291 -12.42 1.41 -3.19
N SER A 292 -12.26 2.54 -3.89
CA SER A 292 -11.53 2.62 -5.17
C SER A 292 -10.05 2.23 -5.05
N ARG A 293 -9.44 2.44 -3.87
CA ARG A 293 -8.08 2.01 -3.55
C ARG A 293 -7.91 0.49 -3.52
N ASN A 294 -8.99 -0.26 -3.38
CA ASN A 294 -9.00 -1.71 -3.30
C ASN A 294 -9.19 -2.36 -4.68
N MET A 295 -8.66 -3.55 -4.83
CA MET A 295 -8.68 -4.31 -6.08
C MET A 295 -9.95 -5.15 -6.20
N THR A 296 -10.55 -5.20 -7.39
CA THR A 296 -11.65 -6.12 -7.70
C THR A 296 -11.15 -7.56 -7.80
N ASP A 297 -12.07 -8.54 -7.68
CA ASP A 297 -11.72 -9.95 -7.84
C ASP A 297 -11.12 -10.27 -9.22
N ASP A 298 -11.55 -9.55 -10.27
CA ASP A 298 -10.98 -9.72 -11.61
C ASP A 298 -9.54 -9.19 -11.68
N MET A 299 -9.25 -8.07 -11.00
CA MET A 299 -7.89 -7.58 -10.86
C MET A 299 -7.02 -8.55 -10.05
N LEU A 300 -7.55 -9.11 -8.94
CA LEU A 300 -6.86 -10.11 -8.13
C LEU A 300 -6.52 -11.37 -8.97
N ARG A 301 -7.47 -11.85 -9.77
CA ARG A 301 -7.23 -12.98 -10.71
C ARG A 301 -6.17 -12.63 -11.76
N ALA A 302 -6.18 -11.39 -12.25
CA ALA A 302 -5.18 -10.92 -13.21
C ALA A 302 -3.78 -10.85 -12.58
N MET A 303 -3.67 -10.40 -11.30
CA MET A 303 -2.42 -10.44 -10.53
C MET A 303 -1.89 -11.87 -10.40
N GLY A 304 -2.74 -12.82 -10.02
CA GLY A 304 -2.35 -14.23 -9.95
C GLY A 304 -1.83 -14.77 -11.28
N LYS A 305 -2.51 -14.48 -12.40
CA LYS A 305 -2.08 -14.89 -13.74
C LYS A 305 -0.78 -14.22 -14.20
N ASN A 306 -0.54 -12.97 -13.80
CA ASN A 306 0.69 -12.24 -14.08
C ASN A 306 1.88 -12.74 -13.26
N GLY A 307 1.63 -13.50 -12.20
CA GLY A 307 2.66 -13.91 -11.23
C GLY A 307 3.01 -12.83 -10.21
N GLY A 308 2.23 -11.76 -10.13
CA GLY A 308 2.43 -10.64 -9.24
C GLY A 308 2.10 -10.93 -7.77
N VAL A 309 2.08 -9.89 -6.94
CA VAL A 309 1.73 -9.98 -5.52
C VAL A 309 0.97 -8.73 -5.05
N VAL A 310 -0.06 -8.95 -4.24
CA VAL A 310 -0.87 -7.90 -3.59
C VAL A 310 -0.47 -7.83 -2.14
N MET A 311 0.07 -6.69 -1.74
CA MET A 311 0.46 -6.44 -0.37
C MET A 311 -0.70 -5.72 0.33
N VAL A 312 -1.30 -6.39 1.32
CA VAL A 312 -2.51 -5.88 1.97
C VAL A 312 -2.17 -4.65 2.80
N ASN A 313 -2.89 -3.55 2.53
CA ASN A 313 -2.79 -2.29 3.26
C ASN A 313 -3.42 -2.42 4.64
N PHE A 314 -2.89 -1.70 5.66
CA PHE A 314 -3.39 -1.77 7.03
C PHE A 314 -4.34 -0.61 7.39
N TYR A 315 -4.50 0.39 6.54
CA TYR A 315 -5.42 1.48 6.81
C TYR A 315 -6.86 0.99 6.92
N ASP A 316 -7.47 1.19 8.05
CA ASP A 316 -8.80 0.68 8.36
C ASP A 316 -9.91 1.30 7.50
N GLY A 317 -9.68 2.50 6.95
CA GLY A 317 -10.57 3.10 5.96
C GLY A 317 -10.67 2.32 4.64
N PHE A 318 -9.64 1.49 4.32
CA PHE A 318 -9.64 0.60 3.15
C PHE A 318 -9.99 -0.86 3.52
N LEU A 319 -9.95 -1.20 4.81
CA LEU A 319 -10.21 -2.55 5.29
C LEU A 319 -11.65 -2.73 5.77
N ASP A 320 -12.15 -1.80 6.60
CA ASP A 320 -13.42 -1.97 7.28
C ASP A 320 -14.58 -1.43 6.44
N PRO A 321 -15.51 -2.28 5.97
CA PRO A 321 -16.65 -1.83 5.18
C PRO A 321 -17.51 -0.81 5.92
N ARG A 322 -17.57 -0.87 7.26
CA ARG A 322 -18.31 0.12 8.06
C ARG A 322 -17.68 1.50 7.95
N LYS A 323 -16.33 1.60 7.91
CA LYS A 323 -15.60 2.86 7.74
C LYS A 323 -15.68 3.36 6.30
N ALA A 324 -15.56 2.48 5.32
CA ALA A 324 -15.75 2.82 3.91
C ALA A 324 -17.15 3.42 3.66
N ASP A 325 -18.18 2.78 4.20
CA ASP A 325 -19.57 3.27 4.11
C ASP A 325 -19.76 4.60 4.85
N ALA A 326 -19.19 4.75 6.05
CA ALA A 326 -19.26 6.00 6.81
C ALA A 326 -18.54 7.15 6.08
N ALA A 327 -17.41 6.88 5.44
CA ALA A 327 -16.70 7.86 4.63
C ALA A 327 -17.53 8.31 3.41
N LEU A 328 -18.18 7.38 2.71
CA LEU A 328 -19.05 7.69 1.58
C LEU A 328 -20.23 8.57 2.01
N ARG A 329 -20.92 8.21 3.10
CA ARG A 329 -22.02 9.01 3.65
C ARG A 329 -21.58 10.39 4.12
N SER A 330 -20.39 10.47 4.76
CA SER A 330 -19.79 11.73 5.19
C SER A 330 -19.58 12.69 4.02
N ARG A 331 -19.18 12.19 2.86
CA ARG A 331 -19.00 13.01 1.63
C ARG A 331 -20.32 13.55 1.11
N THR A 332 -21.31 12.67 0.95
CA THR A 332 -22.64 13.09 0.51
C THR A 332 -23.16 14.19 1.42
N LEU A 333 -23.04 14.02 2.73
CA LEU A 333 -23.44 15.02 3.71
C LEU A 333 -22.61 16.32 3.59
N GLU A 334 -21.32 16.22 3.33
CA GLU A 334 -20.45 17.41 3.15
C GLU A 334 -20.91 18.25 1.95
N ASP A 335 -21.26 17.64 0.82
CA ASP A 335 -21.77 18.31 -0.37
C ASP A 335 -23.16 18.94 -0.09
N GLU A 336 -24.04 18.24 0.62
CA GLU A 336 -25.32 18.76 1.07
C GLU A 336 -25.15 19.97 1.99
N LEU A 337 -24.25 19.89 2.98
CA LEU A 337 -24.00 20.97 3.93
C LEU A 337 -23.34 22.19 3.28
N LYS A 338 -22.42 22.00 2.33
CA LYS A 338 -21.85 23.08 1.54
C LYS A 338 -22.94 23.81 0.73
N SER A 339 -23.84 23.05 0.14
CA SER A 339 -24.99 23.62 -0.61
C SER A 339 -26.00 24.33 0.31
N LYS A 340 -26.20 23.81 1.51
CA LYS A 340 -27.12 24.37 2.53
C LYS A 340 -26.60 25.65 3.18
N TYR A 341 -25.28 25.75 3.36
CA TYR A 341 -24.60 26.84 4.06
C TYR A 341 -23.49 27.46 3.19
N PRO A 342 -23.82 28.02 2.00
CA PRO A 342 -22.79 28.53 1.10
C PRO A 342 -21.98 29.69 1.71
N ASP A 343 -22.63 30.48 2.59
CA ASP A 343 -22.03 31.67 3.22
C ASP A 343 -21.53 31.40 4.65
N ASP A 344 -21.69 30.16 5.18
CA ASP A 344 -21.26 29.78 6.52
C ASP A 344 -20.53 28.42 6.52
N PRO A 345 -19.30 28.34 5.97
CA PRO A 345 -18.53 27.12 5.91
C PRO A 345 -18.16 26.55 7.30
N LYS A 346 -18.09 27.41 8.33
CA LYS A 346 -17.81 26.94 9.71
C LYS A 346 -18.97 26.15 10.29
N ARG A 347 -20.19 26.56 10.00
CA ARG A 347 -21.38 25.81 10.42
C ARG A 347 -21.49 24.49 9.68
N ALA A 348 -21.26 24.48 8.36
CA ALA A 348 -21.21 23.27 7.56
C ALA A 348 -20.21 22.27 8.15
N GLN A 349 -18.98 22.72 8.44
CA GLN A 349 -17.95 21.88 9.05
C GLN A 349 -18.34 21.36 10.44
N SER A 350 -18.92 22.20 11.31
CA SER A 350 -19.34 21.80 12.64
C SER A 350 -20.44 20.73 12.63
N GLU A 351 -21.43 20.85 11.72
CA GLU A 351 -22.48 19.84 11.55
C GLU A 351 -21.89 18.52 11.02
N LEU A 352 -20.95 18.60 10.06
CA LEU A 352 -20.24 17.44 9.54
C LEU A 352 -19.41 16.71 10.60
N ASP A 353 -18.66 17.43 11.44
CA ASP A 353 -17.85 16.87 12.51
C ASP A 353 -18.71 16.20 13.61
N ALA A 354 -19.86 16.83 13.91
CA ALA A 354 -20.82 16.25 14.84
C ALA A 354 -21.40 14.92 14.30
N TRP A 355 -21.72 14.90 12.99
CA TRP A 355 -22.21 13.68 12.34
C TRP A 355 -21.12 12.58 12.31
N ARG A 356 -19.89 12.92 11.93
CA ARG A 356 -18.74 11.98 11.93
C ARG A 356 -18.53 11.34 13.30
N LYS A 357 -18.59 12.17 14.36
CA LYS A 357 -18.47 11.69 15.75
C LYS A 357 -19.60 10.77 16.16
N ALA A 358 -20.83 11.08 15.74
CA ALA A 358 -22.02 10.27 16.09
C ALA A 358 -22.11 8.96 15.31
N ASN A 359 -21.44 8.87 14.14
CA ASN A 359 -21.45 7.74 13.24
C ASN A 359 -20.08 7.04 13.11
N ASP A 360 -19.17 7.27 14.06
CA ASP A 360 -17.89 6.57 14.11
C ASP A 360 -18.14 5.07 14.36
N PRO A 361 -17.74 4.18 13.45
CA PRO A 361 -17.92 2.74 13.61
C PRO A 361 -17.06 2.12 14.72
N GLY A 362 -16.21 2.93 15.36
CA GLY A 362 -15.24 2.48 16.34
C GLY A 362 -14.01 1.81 15.74
N ARG A 363 -13.22 1.15 16.56
CA ARG A 363 -11.98 0.50 16.15
C ARG A 363 -12.26 -0.73 15.27
N THR A 364 -11.42 -0.91 14.27
CA THR A 364 -11.46 -2.06 13.38
C THR A 364 -10.73 -3.24 14.03
N PRO A 365 -11.34 -4.41 14.18
CA PRO A 365 -10.64 -5.60 14.69
C PRO A 365 -9.54 -6.07 13.74
N LEU A 366 -8.45 -6.62 14.29
CA LEU A 366 -7.36 -7.23 13.48
C LEU A 366 -7.87 -8.32 12.52
N SER A 367 -8.92 -9.03 12.91
CA SER A 367 -9.51 -10.07 12.06
C SER A 367 -9.94 -9.56 10.68
N VAL A 368 -10.32 -8.29 10.56
CA VAL A 368 -10.71 -7.68 9.27
C VAL A 368 -9.50 -7.58 8.32
N LEU A 369 -8.32 -7.21 8.83
CA LEU A 369 -7.08 -7.26 8.03
C LEU A 369 -6.80 -8.68 7.53
N ILE A 370 -6.97 -9.67 8.39
CA ILE A 370 -6.75 -11.07 8.01
C ILE A 370 -7.82 -11.56 7.02
N ASP A 371 -9.06 -11.06 7.10
CA ASP A 371 -10.11 -11.37 6.11
C ASP A 371 -9.70 -10.92 4.69
N HIS A 372 -9.01 -9.78 4.56
CA HIS A 372 -8.44 -9.35 3.28
C HIS A 372 -7.33 -10.27 2.80
N ILE A 373 -6.43 -10.71 3.69
CA ILE A 373 -5.39 -11.69 3.34
C ILE A 373 -6.03 -13.00 2.85
N ASP A 374 -7.02 -13.52 3.57
CA ASP A 374 -7.77 -14.73 3.20
C ASP A 374 -8.43 -14.57 1.82
N HIS A 375 -9.07 -13.43 1.57
CA HIS A 375 -9.76 -13.18 0.30
C HIS A 375 -8.77 -13.12 -0.87
N VAL A 376 -7.67 -12.37 -0.73
CA VAL A 376 -6.62 -12.30 -1.77
C VAL A 376 -6.03 -13.69 -2.00
N ALA A 377 -5.70 -14.44 -0.94
CA ALA A 377 -5.17 -15.80 -1.05
C ALA A 377 -6.17 -16.76 -1.74
N LYS A 378 -7.48 -16.60 -1.48
CA LYS A 378 -8.53 -17.38 -2.11
C LYS A 378 -8.71 -17.09 -3.61
N VAL A 379 -8.61 -15.80 -4.01
CA VAL A 379 -8.95 -15.35 -5.37
C VAL A 379 -7.72 -15.36 -6.28
N ALA A 380 -6.59 -14.86 -5.82
CA ALA A 380 -5.34 -14.79 -6.57
C ALA A 380 -4.43 -16.02 -6.35
N GLY A 381 -4.54 -16.67 -5.21
CA GLY A 381 -3.69 -17.76 -4.75
C GLY A 381 -2.75 -17.33 -3.63
N ILE A 382 -2.34 -18.29 -2.78
CA ILE A 382 -1.47 -18.02 -1.60
C ILE A 382 -0.10 -17.46 -1.98
N ASP A 383 0.36 -17.69 -3.21
CA ASP A 383 1.64 -17.19 -3.72
C ASP A 383 1.58 -15.70 -4.13
N HIS A 384 0.41 -15.06 -4.01
CA HIS A 384 0.13 -13.73 -4.54
C HIS A 384 -0.35 -12.73 -3.49
N VAL A 385 -0.11 -12.98 -2.20
CA VAL A 385 -0.49 -12.09 -1.10
C VAL A 385 0.68 -11.81 -0.18
N GLY A 386 0.75 -10.58 0.35
CA GLY A 386 1.79 -10.12 1.28
C GLY A 386 1.33 -8.94 2.13
N LEU A 387 2.26 -8.17 2.69
CA LEU A 387 2.03 -7.12 3.66
C LEU A 387 2.62 -5.78 3.15
N GLY A 388 1.81 -4.71 3.19
CA GLY A 388 2.22 -3.36 2.87
C GLY A 388 1.47 -2.40 3.80
N SER A 389 2.12 -2.04 4.90
CA SER A 389 1.41 -1.50 6.08
C SER A 389 0.80 -0.13 5.89
N ASP A 390 1.46 0.73 5.14
CA ASP A 390 1.12 2.15 5.06
C ASP A 390 1.32 2.89 6.41
N PHE A 391 2.21 2.34 7.29
CA PHE A 391 2.57 3.01 8.54
C PHE A 391 3.16 4.39 8.24
N ASP A 392 2.84 5.33 9.11
CA ASP A 392 3.21 6.75 9.03
C ASP A 392 2.58 7.52 7.85
N GLY A 393 1.91 6.85 6.89
CA GLY A 393 1.07 7.45 5.84
C GLY A 393 -0.40 7.61 6.26
N VAL A 394 -0.82 6.98 7.38
CA VAL A 394 -2.19 6.97 7.87
C VAL A 394 -2.31 7.57 9.28
N PRO A 395 -3.50 8.04 9.68
CA PRO A 395 -3.70 8.55 11.04
C PRO A 395 -3.45 7.49 12.11
N PHE A 396 -2.98 7.88 13.29
CA PHE A 396 -2.74 6.98 14.43
C PHE A 396 -3.97 6.16 14.86
N THR A 397 -5.17 6.69 14.61
CA THR A 397 -6.44 6.01 14.88
C THR A 397 -6.94 5.18 13.69
N GLY A 398 -6.21 5.18 12.58
CA GLY A 398 -6.59 4.55 11.33
C GLY A 398 -6.03 3.13 11.13
N LEU A 399 -5.58 2.49 12.21
CA LEU A 399 -5.02 1.13 12.16
C LEU A 399 -5.90 0.15 12.95
N PRO A 400 -5.96 -1.13 12.54
CA PRO A 400 -6.70 -2.15 13.27
C PRO A 400 -6.19 -2.30 14.70
N GLU A 401 -7.08 -2.70 15.59
CA GLU A 401 -6.76 -3.02 16.96
C GLU A 401 -5.72 -4.15 17.04
N GLY A 402 -4.62 -3.90 17.73
CA GLY A 402 -3.47 -4.81 17.77
C GLY A 402 -2.47 -4.62 16.63
N MET A 403 -2.62 -3.56 15.81
CA MET A 403 -1.68 -3.13 14.76
C MET A 403 -1.30 -1.65 14.90
N GLU A 404 -1.27 -1.13 16.11
CA GLU A 404 -1.06 0.29 16.40
C GLU A 404 0.31 0.82 15.94
N ASP A 405 1.28 -0.06 15.75
CA ASP A 405 2.61 0.27 15.25
C ASP A 405 3.34 -0.97 14.72
N ILE A 406 4.50 -0.76 14.12
CA ILE A 406 5.29 -1.81 13.47
C ILE A 406 5.75 -2.94 14.43
N SER A 407 5.78 -2.72 15.75
CA SER A 407 6.11 -3.77 16.72
C SER A 407 5.06 -4.87 16.82
N LYS A 408 3.86 -4.63 16.25
CA LYS A 408 2.71 -5.52 16.30
C LYS A 408 2.65 -6.55 15.16
N LEU A 409 3.56 -6.51 14.20
CA LEU A 409 3.61 -7.46 13.08
C LEU A 409 3.49 -8.95 13.49
N PRO A 410 4.03 -9.41 14.65
CA PRO A 410 3.84 -10.79 15.09
C PRO A 410 2.37 -11.20 15.30
N ASN A 411 1.47 -10.25 15.53
CA ASN A 411 0.03 -10.54 15.68
C ASN A 411 -0.58 -11.07 14.38
N ILE A 412 -0.09 -10.65 13.21
CA ILE A 412 -0.52 -11.19 11.91
C ILE A 412 -0.17 -12.68 11.83
N THR A 413 1.05 -13.05 12.18
CA THR A 413 1.49 -14.46 12.18
C THR A 413 0.64 -15.32 13.11
N TYR A 414 0.33 -14.78 14.29
CA TYR A 414 -0.54 -15.46 15.25
C TYR A 414 -1.95 -15.69 14.69
N GLU A 415 -2.58 -14.67 14.11
CA GLU A 415 -3.93 -14.78 13.55
C GLU A 415 -3.97 -15.71 12.31
N LEU A 416 -2.96 -15.66 11.43
CA LEU A 416 -2.86 -16.60 10.30
C LEU A 416 -2.73 -18.05 10.79
N MET A 417 -1.90 -18.30 11.81
CA MET A 417 -1.73 -19.62 12.42
C MET A 417 -3.04 -20.10 13.07
N LYS A 418 -3.77 -19.21 13.74
CA LYS A 418 -5.09 -19.48 14.34
C LYS A 418 -6.15 -19.83 13.29
N ARG A 419 -6.05 -19.25 12.07
CA ARG A 419 -6.90 -19.60 10.91
C ARG A 419 -6.47 -20.88 10.19
N GLY A 420 -5.40 -21.54 10.65
CA GLY A 420 -4.98 -22.84 10.13
C GLY A 420 -4.02 -22.76 8.93
N TYR A 421 -3.43 -21.61 8.64
CA TYR A 421 -2.38 -21.51 7.64
C TYR A 421 -1.17 -22.39 8.02
N SER A 422 -0.58 -23.05 7.03
CA SER A 422 0.66 -23.78 7.23
C SER A 422 1.84 -22.82 7.50
N ASP A 423 2.88 -23.30 8.20
CA ASP A 423 4.09 -22.53 8.43
C ASP A 423 4.73 -22.05 7.10
N ALA A 424 4.60 -22.86 6.04
CA ALA A 424 5.08 -22.50 4.69
C ALA A 424 4.27 -21.36 4.07
N ASP A 425 2.95 -21.39 4.19
CA ASP A 425 2.08 -20.35 3.63
C ASP A 425 2.21 -19.04 4.41
N ILE A 426 2.37 -19.11 5.74
CA ILE A 426 2.64 -17.92 6.56
C ILE A 426 3.95 -17.25 6.10
N LYS A 427 5.03 -18.00 5.85
CA LYS A 427 6.29 -17.44 5.34
C LYS A 427 6.12 -16.78 3.97
N LYS A 428 5.27 -17.32 3.09
CA LYS A 428 4.94 -16.71 1.81
C LYS A 428 4.31 -15.34 2.01
N VAL A 429 3.28 -15.25 2.86
CA VAL A 429 2.59 -13.98 3.18
C VAL A 429 3.54 -12.98 3.82
N LEU A 430 4.41 -13.42 4.73
CA LEU A 430 5.32 -12.53 5.46
C LEU A 430 6.39 -11.90 4.56
N GLY A 431 6.81 -12.55 3.45
CA GLY A 431 7.81 -11.93 2.57
C GLY A 431 8.28 -12.78 1.39
N GLU A 432 8.19 -14.13 1.46
CA GLU A 432 8.71 -14.97 0.38
C GLU A 432 8.03 -14.71 -0.97
N ASN A 433 6.76 -14.34 -0.98
CA ASN A 433 6.05 -13.98 -2.21
C ASN A 433 6.64 -12.73 -2.86
N LEU A 434 6.96 -11.69 -2.09
CA LEU A 434 7.62 -10.51 -2.64
C LEU A 434 9.02 -10.83 -3.16
N LEU A 435 9.80 -11.61 -2.40
CA LEU A 435 11.15 -12.00 -2.80
C LEU A 435 11.14 -12.80 -4.11
N ARG A 436 10.13 -13.64 -4.33
CA ARG A 436 9.88 -14.33 -5.59
C ARG A 436 9.63 -13.34 -6.73
N VAL A 437 8.73 -12.37 -6.54
CA VAL A 437 8.41 -11.35 -7.55
C VAL A 437 9.64 -10.52 -7.88
N MET A 438 10.37 -10.07 -6.87
CA MET A 438 11.59 -9.27 -7.06
C MET A 438 12.64 -10.04 -7.88
N SER A 439 12.89 -11.32 -7.54
CA SER A 439 13.82 -12.18 -8.28
C SER A 439 13.38 -12.39 -9.73
N GLU A 440 12.08 -12.52 -9.99
CA GLU A 440 11.56 -12.70 -11.33
C GLU A 440 11.67 -11.41 -12.17
N VAL A 441 11.46 -10.25 -11.57
CA VAL A 441 11.67 -8.93 -12.21
C VAL A 441 13.16 -8.76 -12.58
N GLU A 442 14.08 -9.14 -11.70
CA GLU A 442 15.53 -9.14 -11.95
C GLU A 442 15.90 -10.07 -13.12
N ARG A 443 15.29 -11.27 -13.16
CA ARG A 443 15.51 -12.25 -14.25
C ARG A 443 15.03 -11.72 -15.60
N VAL A 444 13.82 -11.17 -15.65
CA VAL A 444 13.24 -10.59 -16.87
C VAL A 444 14.11 -9.44 -17.40
N ALA A 445 14.58 -8.56 -16.50
CA ALA A 445 15.48 -7.47 -16.88
C ALA A 445 16.80 -7.99 -17.50
N SER A 446 17.38 -9.04 -16.91
CA SER A 446 18.59 -9.68 -17.46
C SER A 446 18.37 -10.21 -18.85
N GLU A 447 17.26 -10.90 -19.11
CA GLU A 447 16.91 -11.42 -20.44
C GLU A 447 16.70 -10.31 -21.48
N LEU A 448 15.98 -9.23 -21.09
CA LEU A 448 15.74 -8.10 -22.00
C LEU A 448 17.03 -7.38 -22.41
N ASN A 449 18.00 -7.31 -21.52
CA ASN A 449 19.30 -6.68 -21.81
C ASN A 449 20.22 -7.60 -22.63
N SER A 450 20.19 -8.93 -22.39
CA SER A 450 20.97 -9.91 -23.16
C SER A 450 20.53 -10.00 -24.62
N ASN A 451 19.21 -10.00 -24.88
CA ASN A 451 18.65 -10.05 -26.23
C ASN A 451 18.98 -8.80 -27.07
N LYS A 452 19.18 -7.62 -26.43
CA LYS A 452 19.65 -6.41 -27.12
C LYS A 452 21.13 -6.47 -27.50
N ALA A 453 21.95 -7.18 -26.73
CA ALA A 453 23.36 -7.34 -27.02
C ALA A 453 23.62 -8.29 -28.22
N THR A 454 22.75 -9.29 -28.41
CA THR A 454 22.84 -10.26 -29.53
C THR A 454 22.23 -9.73 -30.82
N ALA A 455 21.42 -8.66 -30.77
CA ALA A 455 20.77 -8.06 -31.96
C ALA A 455 21.57 -6.88 -32.57
N LYS A 456 22.74 -6.55 -32.01
CA LYS A 456 23.71 -5.59 -32.54
C LYS A 456 24.90 -6.32 -33.15
#